data_d8fe6d22e96c036d4fb2cd07d3ab63ed
#
_entry.id   d8fe6d22e96c036d4fb2cd07d3ab63ed
#
_cell.length_a   1.000
_cell.length_b   1.000
_cell.length_c   1.000
_cell.angle_alpha   90.00
_cell.angle_beta   90.00
_cell.angle_gamma   90.00
#
_symmetry.space_group_name_H-M   'P 1'
#
loop_
_entity.id
_entity.type
_entity.pdbx_description
1 polymer ?
#
loop_
_entity_poly.entity_id
_entity_poly.type
_entity_poly.pdbx_seq_one_letter_code
_entity_poly.pdbx_strand_id
1 'polypeptide(L)'
;MNLDLELYEEGEVGRSRDRVHVTLSGDGHIYFSGRAVEALGRPEAVALLFDRRHKVIGVMPSALDRKHSYRLRQKRGMGAGRVIGAKNFCTHYEIKPAETVWFPKAFVNKDGVLLLELHEAMSASRKTRDGRQETGDR
;
A
#
# COMPACT_ATOMS: atom_id res chain seq x y z
N MET A 1 8.70 -27.42 -7.07
CA MET A 1 8.84 -27.15 -6.64
C MET A 1 9.11 -26.80 -6.53
N ASN A 2 8.97 -26.64 -6.67
CA ASN A 2 9.19 -26.09 -6.33
C ASN A 2 9.51 -25.47 -6.08
N LEU A 3 9.34 -25.03 -6.08
CA LEU A 3 9.64 -24.24 -5.62
C LEU A 3 10.24 -23.73 -5.57
N ASP A 4 10.13 -23.70 -5.67
CA ASP A 4 10.68 -23.05 -5.30
C ASP A 4 11.24 -22.40 -5.41
N LEU A 5 11.07 -22.08 -5.60
CA LEU A 5 11.52 -21.33 -5.36
C LEU A 5 12.01 -20.77 -5.40
N GLU A 6 11.91 -20.63 -5.54
CA GLU A 6 12.27 -19.98 -5.17
C GLU A 6 12.83 -19.27 -5.05
N LEU A 7 12.88 -18.98 -5.21
CA LEU A 7 13.35 -18.17 -4.75
C LEU A 7 13.85 -17.56 -5.00
N TYR A 8 13.94 -17.23 -5.15
CA TYR A 8 14.37 -16.39 -4.97
C TYR A 8 14.59 -15.81 -5.46
N GLU A 9 14.35 -15.63 -5.75
CA GLU A 9 14.46 -15.02 -5.90
C GLU A 9 14.69 -14.34 -5.82
N GLU A 10 14.60 -14.08 -5.72
CA GLU A 10 14.60 -13.46 -5.38
C GLU A 10 15.30 -12.58 -5.15
N GLY A 11 15.81 -12.50 -5.30
CA GLY A 11 16.52 -11.70 -4.83
C GLY A 11 16.46 -10.38 -5.04
N GLU A 12 16.46 -10.01 -5.51
CA GLU A 12 16.31 -8.97 -5.55
C GLU A 12 15.34 -8.50 -5.38
N VAL A 13 15.11 -9.17 -5.46
CA VAL A 13 14.25 -9.00 -5.07
C VAL A 13 14.02 -8.02 -4.24
N GLY A 14 14.01 -7.71 -3.64
CA GLY A 14 13.77 -6.78 -2.77
C GLY A 14 13.60 -5.38 -3.12
N ARG A 15 13.62 -5.00 -4.32
CA ARG A 15 13.41 -3.68 -4.68
C ARG A 15 11.98 -3.37 -4.62
N SER A 16 11.54 -2.45 -3.76
CA SER A 16 10.13 -2.16 -3.62
C SER A 16 9.53 -1.60 -4.88
N ARG A 17 10.29 -0.92 -5.70
CA ARG A 17 9.71 -0.40 -6.93
C ARG A 17 9.42 -1.48 -7.96
N ASP A 18 9.93 -2.68 -7.75
CA ASP A 18 9.66 -3.78 -8.66
C ASP A 18 8.56 -4.68 -8.18
N ARG A 19 7.86 -4.29 -7.16
CA ARG A 19 6.80 -5.14 -6.66
C ARG A 19 5.64 -4.29 -6.17
N VAL A 20 4.53 -4.95 -5.89
CA VAL A 20 3.37 -4.29 -5.35
C VAL A 20 3.71 -3.86 -3.94
N HIS A 21 3.91 -2.59 -3.76
CA HIS A 21 4.30 -2.04 -2.47
C HIS A 21 3.37 -0.89 -2.15
N VAL A 22 2.74 -0.94 -1.00
CA VAL A 22 1.75 0.05 -0.59
C VAL A 22 2.03 0.46 0.84
N THR A 23 1.96 1.75 1.11
CA THR A 23 2.13 2.26 2.48
C THR A 23 0.95 3.12 2.86
N LEU A 24 0.71 3.23 4.16
CA LEU A 24 -0.32 4.09 4.70
C LEU A 24 0.32 4.95 5.77
N SER A 25 0.25 6.26 5.60
CA SER A 25 0.84 7.17 6.56
C SER A 25 -0.13 7.48 7.69
N GLY A 26 0.38 8.01 8.77
CA GLY A 26 -0.46 8.34 9.91
C GLY A 26 -1.48 9.42 9.61
N ASP A 27 -1.25 10.24 8.58
CA ASP A 27 -2.19 11.29 8.22
C ASP A 27 -3.16 10.87 7.12
N GLY A 28 -3.21 9.58 6.82
CA GLY A 28 -4.24 9.06 5.92
C GLY A 28 -3.91 9.09 4.44
N HIS A 29 -2.63 9.14 4.10
CA HIS A 29 -2.24 9.05 2.69
C HIS A 29 -1.84 7.62 2.37
N ILE A 30 -2.32 7.12 1.23
CA ILE A 30 -1.95 5.79 0.77
C ILE A 30 -1.09 5.96 -0.46
N TYR A 31 0.10 5.38 -0.42
CA TYR A 31 1.06 5.47 -1.51
C TYR A 31 1.18 4.12 -2.19
N PHE A 32 1.13 4.14 -3.51
CA PHE A 32 1.17 2.92 -4.32
C PHE A 32 2.43 2.94 -5.17
N SER A 33 3.17 1.86 -5.18
CA SER A 33 4.32 1.75 -6.06
C SER A 33 3.85 1.69 -7.51
N GLY A 34 4.74 1.92 -8.44
CA GLY A 34 4.38 1.83 -9.85
C GLY A 34 3.85 0.46 -10.20
N ARG A 35 4.42 -0.58 -9.61
CA ARG A 35 3.96 -1.93 -9.86
C ARG A 35 2.53 -2.13 -9.32
N ALA A 36 2.22 -1.51 -8.18
CA ALA A 36 0.87 -1.61 -7.63
C ALA A 36 -0.14 -0.92 -8.56
N VAL A 37 0.22 0.25 -9.07
CA VAL A 37 -0.63 0.97 -10.01
C VAL A 37 -0.85 0.13 -11.27
N GLU A 38 0.22 -0.49 -11.75
CA GLU A 38 0.14 -1.33 -12.91
C GLU A 38 -0.75 -2.55 -12.67
N ALA A 39 -0.63 -3.17 -11.51
CA ALA A 39 -1.44 -4.33 -11.18
C ALA A 39 -2.92 -3.97 -11.11
N LEU A 40 -3.24 -2.72 -10.80
CA LEU A 40 -4.62 -2.26 -10.78
C LEU A 40 -5.10 -1.84 -12.17
N GLY A 41 -4.25 -1.91 -13.19
CA GLY A 41 -4.63 -1.55 -14.55
C GLY A 41 -4.42 -0.09 -14.87
N ARG A 42 -3.61 0.61 -14.08
CA ARG A 42 -3.31 2.03 -14.25
C ARG A 42 -4.57 2.89 -14.32
N PRO A 43 -5.45 2.77 -13.34
CA PRO A 43 -6.67 3.57 -13.35
C PRO A 43 -6.37 5.02 -13.00
N GLU A 44 -7.28 5.91 -13.30
CA GLU A 44 -7.12 7.30 -12.93
C GLU A 44 -7.59 7.54 -11.51
N ALA A 45 -8.45 6.66 -11.01
CA ALA A 45 -8.98 6.80 -9.67
C ALA A 45 -9.29 5.43 -9.12
N VAL A 46 -9.46 5.38 -7.80
CA VAL A 46 -9.82 4.13 -7.13
C VAL A 46 -10.94 4.39 -6.15
N ALA A 47 -11.66 3.34 -5.82
CA ALA A 47 -12.63 3.37 -4.75
C ALA A 47 -12.09 2.55 -3.61
N LEU A 48 -12.44 2.91 -2.40
CA LEU A 48 -11.95 2.22 -1.21
C LEU A 48 -13.09 1.47 -0.55
N LEU A 49 -12.79 0.25 -0.11
CA LEU A 49 -13.74 -0.58 0.60
C LEU A 49 -13.11 -1.01 1.89
N PHE A 50 -13.91 -1.38 2.87
CA PHE A 50 -13.35 -1.83 4.14
C PHE A 50 -14.16 -2.98 4.69
N ASP A 51 -13.47 -4.04 5.08
CA ASP A 51 -14.06 -5.16 5.76
C ASP A 51 -13.78 -4.98 7.24
N ARG A 52 -14.78 -4.55 8.00
CA ARG A 52 -14.59 -4.27 9.43
C ARG A 52 -14.23 -5.50 10.22
N ARG A 53 -14.77 -6.62 9.80
CA ARG A 53 -14.55 -7.84 10.53
C ARG A 53 -13.14 -8.33 10.40
N HIS A 54 -12.60 -8.31 9.20
CA HIS A 54 -11.26 -8.83 8.96
C HIS A 54 -10.21 -7.73 8.92
N LYS A 55 -10.62 -6.46 9.03
CA LYS A 55 -9.70 -5.33 8.99
C LYS A 55 -8.87 -5.30 7.71
N VAL A 56 -9.57 -5.38 6.61
CA VAL A 56 -8.92 -5.36 5.29
C VAL A 56 -9.43 -4.18 4.50
N ILE A 57 -8.53 -3.40 3.94
CA ILE A 57 -8.88 -2.31 3.04
C ILE A 57 -8.82 -2.86 1.63
N GLY A 58 -9.87 -2.63 0.85
CA GLY A 58 -9.87 -3.00 -0.56
C GLY A 58 -9.72 -1.76 -1.40
N VAL A 59 -8.89 -1.83 -2.43
CA VAL A 59 -8.70 -0.72 -3.36
C VAL A 59 -9.05 -1.24 -4.74
N MET A 60 -10.04 -0.65 -5.38
CA MET A 60 -10.43 -1.12 -6.69
C MET A 60 -10.46 0.02 -7.69
N PRO A 61 -10.19 -0.26 -8.97
CA PRO A 61 -10.21 0.80 -9.97
C PRO A 61 -11.58 1.46 -10.04
N SER A 62 -11.58 2.74 -10.31
CA SER A 62 -12.82 3.49 -10.42
C SER A 62 -12.63 4.60 -11.45
N ALA A 63 -13.70 5.28 -11.80
CA ALA A 63 -13.62 6.38 -12.74
C ALA A 63 -13.58 7.70 -11.98
N LEU A 64 -12.92 8.68 -12.56
CA LEU A 64 -12.81 9.99 -11.93
C LEU A 64 -14.14 10.65 -11.64
N ASP A 65 -15.12 10.40 -12.50
CA ASP A 65 -16.41 11.05 -12.33
C ASP A 65 -17.33 10.35 -11.36
N ARG A 66 -16.87 9.24 -10.75
CA ARG A 66 -17.70 8.59 -9.79
C ARG A 66 -17.61 9.27 -8.46
N LYS A 67 -18.71 9.31 -7.74
CA LYS A 67 -18.72 9.84 -6.41
C LYS A 67 -17.87 8.94 -5.57
N HIS A 68 -17.22 9.39 -4.59
CA HIS A 68 -16.40 8.57 -3.69
C HIS A 68 -15.16 7.96 -4.35
N SER A 69 -14.76 8.49 -5.49
CA SER A 69 -13.51 8.07 -6.10
C SER A 69 -12.38 8.90 -5.56
N TYR A 70 -11.21 8.27 -5.46
CA TYR A 70 -10.00 8.95 -5.03
C TYR A 70 -9.06 9.00 -6.22
N ARG A 71 -8.69 10.22 -6.63
CA ARG A 71 -7.81 10.38 -7.76
C ARG A 71 -6.40 9.94 -7.41
N LEU A 72 -5.78 9.16 -8.28
CA LEU A 72 -4.39 8.75 -8.11
C LEU A 72 -3.50 9.89 -8.58
N ARG A 73 -2.80 10.51 -7.64
CA ARG A 73 -2.00 11.68 -7.96
C ARG A 73 -0.55 11.33 -8.06
N GLN A 74 0.14 11.99 -8.94
CA GLN A 74 1.56 11.81 -9.05
C GLN A 74 2.21 12.69 -8.00
N LYS A 75 3.22 12.18 -7.34
CA LYS A 75 3.92 12.95 -6.35
C LYS A 75 5.36 13.05 -6.77
N ARG A 76 5.96 14.22 -6.57
CA ARG A 76 7.33 14.44 -6.94
C ARG A 76 8.24 13.37 -6.32
N GLY A 77 9.10 12.80 -7.09
CA GLY A 77 10.03 11.79 -6.61
C GLY A 77 9.51 10.39 -6.60
N MET A 78 8.24 10.19 -6.96
CA MET A 78 7.67 8.84 -6.96
C MET A 78 7.71 8.13 -8.31
N GLY A 79 8.08 8.84 -9.37
CA GLY A 79 8.09 8.20 -10.69
C GLY A 79 6.72 7.68 -11.06
N ALA A 80 6.60 6.39 -11.31
CA ALA A 80 5.33 5.78 -11.68
C ALA A 80 4.40 5.55 -10.49
N GLY A 81 4.87 5.78 -9.28
CA GLY A 81 4.03 5.61 -8.11
C GLY A 81 2.96 6.67 -8.02
N ARG A 82 1.95 6.43 -7.20
CA ARG A 82 0.85 7.36 -7.03
C ARG A 82 0.43 7.43 -5.58
N VAL A 83 -0.30 8.47 -5.23
CA VAL A 83 -0.76 8.66 -3.86
C VAL A 83 -2.21 9.12 -3.88
N ILE A 84 -2.97 8.72 -2.87
CA ILE A 84 -4.31 9.22 -2.67
C ILE A 84 -4.41 9.78 -1.25
N GLY A 85 -5.30 10.75 -1.05
CA GLY A 85 -5.56 11.27 0.27
C GLY A 85 -6.82 10.61 0.80
N ALA A 86 -6.67 9.70 1.73
CA ALA A 86 -7.79 8.93 2.25
C ALA A 86 -8.07 9.23 3.72
N LYS A 87 -7.81 10.45 4.14
CA LYS A 87 -7.99 10.83 5.53
C LYS A 87 -9.42 10.60 6.03
N ASN A 88 -10.40 10.99 5.23
CA ASN A 88 -11.80 10.83 5.65
C ASN A 88 -12.19 9.37 5.79
N PHE A 89 -11.71 8.54 4.87
CA PHE A 89 -11.96 7.11 4.94
C PHE A 89 -11.33 6.54 6.21
N CYS A 90 -10.10 6.90 6.48
CA CYS A 90 -9.40 6.40 7.66
C CYS A 90 -10.07 6.88 8.95
N THR A 91 -10.50 8.13 8.98
CA THR A 91 -11.17 8.66 10.14
C THR A 91 -12.48 7.92 10.39
N HIS A 92 -13.22 7.68 9.33
CA HIS A 92 -14.51 7.01 9.43
C HIS A 92 -14.38 5.59 10.02
N TYR A 93 -13.35 4.87 9.61
CA TYR A 93 -13.16 3.50 10.09
C TYR A 93 -12.14 3.39 11.21
N GLU A 94 -11.71 4.55 11.73
CA GLU A 94 -10.77 4.57 12.85
C GLU A 94 -9.47 3.86 12.53
N ILE A 95 -8.98 4.03 11.33
CA ILE A 95 -7.71 3.47 10.91
C ILE A 95 -6.66 4.55 11.12
N LYS A 96 -5.93 4.46 12.22
CA LYS A 96 -4.97 5.51 12.58
C LYS A 96 -3.65 4.93 13.02
N PRO A 97 -2.80 4.56 12.08
CA PRO A 97 -1.50 4.02 12.48
C PRO A 97 -0.68 5.10 13.14
N ALA A 98 0.08 4.74 14.16
CA ALA A 98 0.90 5.70 14.87
C ALA A 98 2.04 6.22 14.01
N GLU A 99 2.43 5.45 13.01
CA GLU A 99 3.49 5.85 12.10
C GLU A 99 3.19 5.21 10.76
N THR A 100 3.93 5.59 9.73
CA THR A 100 3.71 5.02 8.42
C THR A 100 3.94 3.51 8.46
N VAL A 101 3.02 2.78 7.88
CA VAL A 101 3.13 1.32 7.81
C VAL A 101 3.11 0.89 6.36
N TRP A 102 3.59 -0.31 6.09
CA TRP A 102 3.52 -0.88 4.74
C TRP A 102 2.88 -2.27 4.84
N PHE A 103 2.40 -2.75 3.72
CA PHE A 103 1.64 -3.98 3.68
C PHE A 103 2.42 -5.06 2.94
N PRO A 104 3.17 -5.89 3.67
CA PRO A 104 4.00 -6.91 3.02
C PRO A 104 3.22 -7.94 2.25
N LYS A 105 1.95 -8.12 2.58
CA LYS A 105 1.14 -9.10 1.89
C LYS A 105 0.11 -8.50 0.95
N ALA A 106 0.33 -7.25 0.54
CA ALA A 106 -0.58 -6.61 -0.41
C ALA A 106 -0.58 -7.36 -1.73
N PHE A 107 -1.76 -7.59 -2.27
CA PHE A 107 -1.86 -8.24 -3.57
C PHE A 107 -3.19 -7.89 -4.22
N VAL A 108 -3.23 -7.99 -5.54
CA VAL A 108 -4.46 -7.75 -6.29
C VAL A 108 -5.09 -9.11 -6.55
N ASN A 109 -6.34 -9.28 -6.11
CA ASN A 109 -6.99 -10.57 -6.26
C ASN A 109 -7.55 -10.75 -7.67
N LYS A 110 -8.20 -11.88 -7.92
CA LYS A 110 -8.70 -12.17 -9.25
C LYS A 110 -9.79 -11.22 -9.71
N ASP A 111 -10.42 -10.51 -8.80
CA ASP A 111 -11.44 -9.53 -9.15
C ASP A 111 -10.86 -8.15 -9.39
N GLY A 112 -9.55 -8.03 -9.35
CA GLY A 112 -8.90 -6.75 -9.60
C GLY A 112 -8.87 -5.81 -8.40
N VAL A 113 -9.10 -6.33 -7.20
CA VAL A 113 -9.10 -5.54 -5.99
C VAL A 113 -7.80 -5.75 -5.23
N LEU A 114 -7.13 -4.66 -4.90
CA LEU A 114 -5.91 -4.72 -4.10
C LEU A 114 -6.32 -4.83 -2.64
N LEU A 115 -5.80 -5.82 -1.95
CA LEU A 115 -6.15 -6.08 -0.56
C LEU A 115 -5.02 -5.70 0.38
N LEU A 116 -5.35 -4.92 1.40
CA LEU A 116 -4.38 -4.45 2.38
C LEU A 116 -4.87 -4.89 3.76
N GLU A 117 -4.18 -5.88 4.31
CA GLU A 117 -4.59 -6.45 5.60
C GLU A 117 -3.93 -5.68 6.73
N LEU A 118 -4.73 -5.00 7.54
CA LEU A 118 -4.18 -4.17 8.60
C LEU A 118 -3.41 -4.98 9.64
N HIS A 119 -3.83 -6.20 9.89
CA HIS A 119 -3.12 -7.04 10.85
C HIS A 119 -1.73 -7.44 10.39
N GLU A 120 -1.47 -7.34 9.10
CA GLU A 120 -0.18 -7.70 8.55
C GLU A 120 0.70 -6.48 8.27
N ALA A 121 0.20 -5.30 8.59
CA ALA A 121 0.96 -4.09 8.32
C ALA A 121 2.18 -4.01 9.23
N MET A 122 3.25 -3.50 8.69
CA MET A 122 4.50 -3.37 9.44
C MET A 122 4.98 -1.93 9.43
N SER A 123 5.70 -1.54 10.45
CA SER A 123 6.21 -0.18 10.55
C SER A 123 7.27 0.09 9.49
N ALA A 124 7.01 1.07 8.66
CA ALA A 124 7.98 1.46 7.64
C ALA A 124 9.10 2.28 8.27
N SER A 125 8.77 3.03 9.30
CA SER A 125 9.77 3.82 9.96
C SER A 125 10.82 2.98 10.63
N ARG A 126 10.37 1.95 11.28
CA ARG A 126 11.26 1.06 11.94
C ARG A 126 12.20 0.42 10.97
N LYS A 127 11.69 0.01 9.86
CA LYS A 127 12.48 -0.56 8.84
C LYS A 127 13.54 0.38 8.38
N THR A 128 13.20 1.61 8.22
CA THR A 128 14.12 2.60 7.77
C THR A 128 15.19 2.85 8.79
N ARG A 129 14.84 2.81 10.04
CA ARG A 129 15.81 3.06 11.04
C ARG A 129 16.63 1.94 11.43
N ASP A 130 16.34 0.80 10.92
CA ASP A 130 17.08 -0.29 11.18
C ASP A 130 18.47 -0.06 11.19
N GLY A 131 18.86 0.71 10.44
CA GLY A 131 20.18 1.00 10.37
C GLY A 131 20.69 1.67 11.56
N ARG A 132 20.06 2.21 12.30
CA ARG A 132 20.54 2.89 13.35
C ARG A 132 20.14 2.65 14.54
N GLN A 133 19.55 2.39 14.98
CA GLN A 133 19.19 2.25 15.98
C GLN A 133 19.26 2.19 16.82
N GLU A 134 18.97 2.38 16.79
CA GLU A 134 18.77 2.42 17.58
C GLU A 134 18.96 2.59 18.33
N THR A 135 19.12 2.93 18.18
CA THR A 135 19.31 3.18 18.91
C THR A 135 19.24 3.48 19.72
N GLY A 136 19.21 3.72 19.78
CA GLY A 136 19.03 4.04 20.58
C GLY A 136 18.76 4.46 21.06
N ASP A 137 18.61 4.81 20.88
CA ASP A 137 18.40 5.21 21.31
C ASP A 137 18.17 5.29 21.92
N ARG A 138 18.15 5.48 22.04
CA ARG A 138 17.88 5.67 22.55
C ARG A 138 17.93 5.68 23.07
#